data_8bc3e27de5510831b1909f92f160a7d5
#
_entry.id   8bc3e27de5510831b1909f92f160a7d5
#
_cell.length_a   1.000
_cell.length_b   1.000
_cell.length_c   1.000
_cell.angle_alpha   90.00
_cell.angle_beta   90.00
_cell.angle_gamma   90.00
#
_symmetry.space_group_name_H-M   'P 1'
#
loop_
_entity.id
_entity.type
_entity.pdbx_description
1 polymer ?
#
loop_
_entity_poly.entity_id
_entity_poly.type
_entity_poly.pdbx_seq_one_letter_code
_entity_poly.pdbx_strand_id
1 'polypeptide(L)'
;KDYSPKQIQDMLGLTPGSRPTPNLAGAAAPGGPSAQPRAPTSGQIGATRFMLPVSQCEYQLTSILEQLQRDPWPVANDKRPQRCTGAALSVAVGLLESTFQNTGARVMLFCGGACTEGPGQVVSTELRERIRSHHDIEKDNVKYFKRAVRFYENLGRRCAHNGHVIDVFS
;
A
#
# COMPACT_ATOMS: atom_id res chain seq x y z
N LYS A 1 10.59 11.03 -4.38
CA LYS A 1 11.52 9.88 -4.44
C LYS A 1 10.68 8.62 -4.38
N ASP A 2 10.83 7.75 -5.36
CA ASP A 2 10.17 6.45 -5.35
C ASP A 2 10.93 5.54 -4.38
N TYR A 3 10.23 4.93 -3.46
CA TYR A 3 10.85 3.97 -2.55
C TYR A 3 11.10 2.65 -3.29
N SER A 4 12.32 2.13 -3.17
CA SER A 4 12.64 0.81 -3.71
C SER A 4 11.93 -0.28 -2.90
N PRO A 5 11.65 -1.47 -3.47
CA PRO A 5 11.06 -2.59 -2.74
C PRO A 5 11.83 -2.92 -1.45
N LYS A 6 13.16 -2.84 -1.48
CA LYS A 6 14.01 -3.07 -0.31
C LYS A 6 13.80 -2.02 0.78
N GLN A 7 13.70 -0.74 0.41
CA GLN A 7 13.42 0.33 1.38
C GLN A 7 12.03 0.15 2.03
N ILE A 8 11.04 -0.29 1.25
CA ILE A 8 9.71 -0.61 1.78
C ILE A 8 9.78 -1.80 2.75
N GLN A 9 10.51 -2.85 2.41
CA GLN A 9 10.74 -4.01 3.30
C GLN A 9 11.41 -3.59 4.60
N ASP A 10 12.46 -2.74 4.54
CA ASP A 10 13.17 -2.25 5.72
C ASP A 10 12.26 -1.40 6.61
N MET A 11 11.49 -0.47 6.00
CA MET A 11 10.54 0.37 6.74
C MET A 11 9.40 -0.43 7.40
N LEU A 12 8.94 -1.50 6.77
CA LEU A 12 7.90 -2.37 7.30
C LEU A 12 8.43 -3.45 8.25
N GLY A 13 9.76 -3.54 8.44
CA GLY A 13 10.39 -4.55 9.30
C GLY A 13 10.23 -5.97 8.76
N LEU A 14 10.18 -6.13 7.43
CA LEU A 14 10.03 -7.42 6.74
C LEU A 14 11.38 -8.09 6.45
N THR A 15 12.49 -7.40 6.69
CA THR A 15 13.85 -7.94 6.50
C THR A 15 14.19 -8.98 7.58
N PRO A 16 14.78 -10.13 7.20
CA PRO A 16 15.24 -11.12 8.16
C PRO A 16 16.32 -10.52 9.05
N GLY A 17 16.04 -10.36 10.35
CA GLY A 17 16.98 -9.78 11.32
C GLY A 17 16.45 -8.57 12.10
N SER A 18 15.40 -7.90 11.66
CA SER A 18 14.77 -6.80 12.39
C SER A 18 13.72 -7.35 13.37
N ARG A 19 14.15 -7.96 14.47
CA ARG A 19 13.23 -8.29 15.57
C ARG A 19 13.14 -7.14 16.55
N PRO A 20 11.96 -6.55 16.77
CA PRO A 20 11.61 -6.11 18.11
C PRO A 20 11.20 -7.38 18.89
N THR A 21 11.96 -7.76 19.88
CA THR A 21 11.59 -8.80 20.84
C THR A 21 10.44 -8.31 21.70
N PRO A 22 9.23 -8.88 21.64
CA PRO A 22 8.33 -8.79 22.78
C PRO A 22 8.78 -9.88 23.75
N ASN A 23 9.27 -9.48 24.92
CA ASN A 23 9.39 -10.34 26.08
C ASN A 23 8.01 -10.95 26.41
N LEU A 24 7.83 -12.23 26.14
CA LEU A 24 6.82 -13.07 26.74
C LEU A 24 7.52 -14.36 27.19
N ALA A 25 8.10 -14.27 28.39
CA ALA A 25 8.43 -15.44 29.17
C ALA A 25 7.12 -16.10 29.65
N GLY A 26 6.99 -17.39 29.44
CA GLY A 26 5.99 -18.16 30.16
C GLY A 26 5.53 -19.43 29.47
N ALA A 27 5.94 -20.57 30.05
CA ALA A 27 5.35 -21.89 30.02
C ALA A 27 5.76 -22.86 28.90
N ALA A 28 6.76 -23.66 29.24
CA ALA A 28 6.99 -24.97 28.65
C ALA A 28 5.96 -26.00 29.20
N ALA A 29 5.44 -26.85 28.32
CA ALA A 29 4.86 -28.13 28.68
C ALA A 29 5.38 -29.21 27.71
N PRO A 30 5.75 -30.41 28.20
CA PRO A 30 6.42 -31.44 27.41
C PRO A 30 5.46 -32.47 26.84
N GLY A 31 5.80 -33.03 25.69
CA GLY A 31 5.47 -34.40 25.33
C GLY A 31 4.53 -34.64 24.20
N GLY A 32 5.06 -35.24 23.11
CA GLY A 32 4.34 -36.04 22.12
C GLY A 32 4.99 -36.01 20.74
N PRO A 33 5.34 -37.17 20.10
CA PRO A 33 5.95 -37.20 18.79
C PRO A 33 4.86 -37.18 17.72
N SER A 34 4.71 -36.06 17.01
CA SER A 34 3.91 -36.05 15.80
C SER A 34 4.34 -34.95 14.86
N ALA A 35 4.58 -35.33 13.61
CA ALA A 35 4.66 -34.56 12.39
C ALA A 35 5.27 -33.15 12.56
N GLN A 36 6.53 -33.00 12.19
CA GLN A 36 7.20 -31.70 12.09
C GLN A 36 6.42 -30.79 11.16
N PRO A 37 5.84 -29.70 11.65
CA PRO A 37 5.36 -28.63 10.79
C PRO A 37 6.61 -28.03 10.11
N ARG A 38 6.60 -28.01 8.79
CA ARG A 38 7.61 -27.29 8.00
C ARG A 38 7.76 -25.88 8.59
N ALA A 39 8.94 -25.55 9.07
CA ALA A 39 9.24 -24.22 9.59
C ALA A 39 8.83 -23.17 8.53
N PRO A 40 8.06 -22.14 8.89
CA PRO A 40 7.66 -21.09 7.95
C PRO A 40 8.93 -20.43 7.42
N THR A 41 9.06 -20.36 6.11
CA THR A 41 10.12 -19.62 5.43
C THR A 41 10.13 -18.18 5.94
N SER A 42 11.27 -17.56 6.12
CA SER A 42 11.46 -16.22 6.74
C SER A 42 10.54 -15.11 6.16
N GLY A 43 10.08 -15.24 4.92
CA GLY A 43 9.10 -14.36 4.30
C GLY A 43 7.67 -14.50 4.88
N GLN A 44 7.29 -15.68 5.40
CA GLN A 44 5.96 -15.90 6.00
C GLN A 44 5.79 -15.24 7.37
N ILE A 45 6.87 -15.06 8.12
CA ILE A 45 6.80 -14.42 9.45
C ILE A 45 6.50 -12.92 9.33
N GLY A 46 7.00 -12.27 8.28
CA GLY A 46 6.66 -10.87 7.98
C GLY A 46 5.24 -10.70 7.41
N ALA A 47 4.77 -11.66 6.61
CA ALA A 47 3.45 -11.63 6.01
C ALA A 47 2.32 -11.70 7.06
N THR A 48 2.44 -12.55 8.08
CA THR A 48 1.42 -12.73 9.13
C THR A 48 1.18 -11.47 9.97
N ARG A 49 2.12 -10.53 9.96
CA ARG A 49 1.95 -9.24 10.67
C ARG A 49 0.95 -8.31 9.96
N PHE A 50 0.91 -8.34 8.63
CA PHE A 50 0.10 -7.42 7.83
C PHE A 50 -1.04 -8.11 7.08
N MET A 51 -0.99 -9.44 6.96
CA MET A 51 -1.93 -10.24 6.21
C MET A 51 -2.51 -11.32 7.12
N LEU A 52 -3.78 -11.17 7.49
CA LEU A 52 -4.49 -12.11 8.33
C LEU A 52 -5.59 -12.81 7.52
N PRO A 53 -5.88 -14.09 7.79
CA PRO A 53 -7.07 -14.73 7.25
C PRO A 53 -8.33 -13.95 7.67
N VAL A 54 -9.27 -13.75 6.73
CA VAL A 54 -10.52 -13.01 7.00
C VAL A 54 -11.26 -13.59 8.19
N SER A 55 -11.32 -14.92 8.33
CA SER A 55 -11.94 -15.60 9.46
C SER A 55 -11.37 -15.22 10.84
N GLN A 56 -10.13 -14.70 10.88
CA GLN A 56 -9.48 -14.26 12.12
C GLN A 56 -9.61 -12.77 12.38
N CYS A 57 -9.95 -11.98 11.36
CA CYS A 57 -9.98 -10.51 11.46
C CYS A 57 -11.33 -9.88 11.06
N GLU A 58 -12.36 -10.68 10.81
CA GLU A 58 -13.69 -10.21 10.36
C GLU A 58 -14.28 -9.16 11.30
N TYR A 59 -14.29 -9.43 12.60
CA TYR A 59 -14.78 -8.50 13.60
C TYR A 59 -13.98 -7.19 13.62
N GLN A 60 -12.65 -7.28 13.55
CA GLN A 60 -11.78 -6.12 13.55
C GLN A 60 -11.96 -5.29 12.27
N LEU A 61 -12.10 -5.95 11.13
CA LEU A 61 -12.34 -5.29 9.86
C LEU A 61 -13.67 -4.53 9.87
N THR A 62 -14.75 -5.16 10.36
CA THR A 62 -16.06 -4.53 10.50
C THR A 62 -15.98 -3.32 11.43
N SER A 63 -15.33 -3.46 12.58
CA SER A 63 -15.14 -2.35 13.54
C SER A 63 -14.36 -1.19 12.93
N ILE A 64 -13.30 -1.46 12.15
CA ILE A 64 -12.53 -0.40 11.45
C ILE A 64 -13.41 0.30 10.42
N LEU A 65 -14.20 -0.44 9.65
CA LEU A 65 -15.09 0.13 8.63
C LEU A 65 -16.18 1.02 9.25
N GLU A 66 -16.74 0.60 10.39
CA GLU A 66 -17.72 1.39 11.14
C GLU A 66 -17.12 2.67 11.75
N GLN A 67 -15.85 2.65 12.09
CA GLN A 67 -15.13 3.78 12.66
C GLN A 67 -14.56 4.74 11.60
N LEU A 68 -14.65 4.42 10.31
CA LEU A 68 -14.17 5.30 9.24
C LEU A 68 -14.92 6.64 9.28
N GLN A 69 -14.18 7.69 9.51
CA GLN A 69 -14.67 9.06 9.52
C GLN A 69 -13.98 9.88 8.45
N ARG A 70 -14.56 11.05 8.17
CA ARG A 70 -13.92 12.04 7.31
C ARG A 70 -12.56 12.42 7.91
N ASP A 71 -11.56 12.59 7.04
CA ASP A 71 -10.24 13.09 7.42
C ASP A 71 -10.36 14.38 8.24
N PRO A 72 -9.85 14.41 9.50
CA PRO A 72 -9.92 15.58 10.38
C PRO A 72 -8.96 16.71 10.00
N TRP A 73 -8.02 16.47 9.07
CA TRP A 73 -7.06 17.51 8.68
C TRP A 73 -7.77 18.71 8.06
N PRO A 74 -7.52 19.90 8.59
CA PRO A 74 -8.15 21.10 8.08
C PRO A 74 -7.64 21.41 6.67
N VAL A 75 -8.57 21.71 5.78
CA VAL A 75 -8.29 22.10 4.40
C VAL A 75 -8.79 23.52 4.20
N ALA A 76 -7.93 24.42 3.75
CA ALA A 76 -8.32 25.78 3.42
C ALA A 76 -9.31 25.78 2.24
N ASN A 77 -10.21 26.76 2.18
CA ASN A 77 -11.28 26.83 1.20
C ASN A 77 -10.79 26.90 -0.27
N ASP A 78 -9.57 27.39 -0.47
CA ASP A 78 -8.92 27.51 -1.77
C ASP A 78 -8.00 26.33 -2.12
N LYS A 79 -7.96 25.29 -1.28
CA LYS A 79 -7.08 24.13 -1.41
C LYS A 79 -7.87 22.82 -1.59
N ARG A 80 -7.23 21.86 -2.28
CA ARG A 80 -7.64 20.47 -2.27
C ARG A 80 -7.05 19.75 -1.07
N PRO A 81 -7.71 18.70 -0.58
CA PRO A 81 -7.11 17.83 0.43
C PRO A 81 -5.78 17.23 -0.07
N GLN A 82 -4.85 17.08 0.85
CA GLN A 82 -3.59 16.40 0.57
C GLN A 82 -3.85 14.89 0.45
N ARG A 83 -3.54 14.33 -0.72
CA ARG A 83 -3.71 12.91 -1.03
C ARG A 83 -2.44 12.33 -1.62
N CYS A 84 -1.84 11.37 -0.90
CA CYS A 84 -0.64 10.65 -1.33
C CYS A 84 -0.99 9.26 -1.86
N THR A 85 -1.96 9.16 -2.76
CA THR A 85 -2.47 7.89 -3.31
C THR A 85 -1.36 7.01 -3.89
N GLY A 86 -0.42 7.61 -4.61
CA GLY A 86 0.69 6.86 -5.19
C GLY A 86 1.65 6.28 -4.14
N ALA A 87 1.86 6.99 -3.01
CA ALA A 87 2.67 6.45 -1.91
C ALA A 87 1.97 5.24 -1.27
N ALA A 88 0.67 5.34 -1.01
CA ALA A 88 -0.12 4.23 -0.45
C ALA A 88 -0.07 3.00 -1.37
N LEU A 89 -0.28 3.18 -2.68
CA LEU A 89 -0.17 2.10 -3.65
C LEU A 89 1.24 1.50 -3.72
N SER A 90 2.29 2.33 -3.66
CA SER A 90 3.68 1.83 -3.65
C SER A 90 3.96 0.95 -2.44
N VAL A 91 3.42 1.32 -1.27
CA VAL A 91 3.55 0.52 -0.03
C VAL A 91 2.77 -0.79 -0.17
N ALA A 92 1.52 -0.75 -0.63
CA ALA A 92 0.69 -1.94 -0.81
C ALA A 92 1.33 -2.94 -1.79
N VAL A 93 1.77 -2.46 -2.96
CA VAL A 93 2.45 -3.29 -3.97
C VAL A 93 3.77 -3.84 -3.42
N GLY A 94 4.57 -3.02 -2.73
CA GLY A 94 5.83 -3.47 -2.11
C GLY A 94 5.61 -4.54 -1.03
N LEU A 95 4.53 -4.42 -0.26
CA LEU A 95 4.14 -5.44 0.72
C LEU A 95 3.78 -6.76 0.03
N LEU A 96 2.97 -6.71 -1.03
CA LEU A 96 2.59 -7.90 -1.80
C LEU A 96 3.80 -8.55 -2.50
N GLU A 97 4.68 -7.76 -3.11
CA GLU A 97 5.91 -8.25 -3.74
C GLU A 97 6.84 -8.96 -2.77
N SER A 98 6.87 -8.52 -1.51
CA SER A 98 7.72 -9.14 -0.49
C SER A 98 7.11 -10.39 0.15
N THR A 99 5.79 -10.54 0.13
CA THR A 99 5.08 -11.60 0.85
C THR A 99 4.44 -12.63 -0.06
N PHE A 100 3.94 -12.23 -1.24
CA PHE A 100 3.17 -13.07 -2.17
C PHE A 100 3.71 -12.99 -3.60
N GLN A 101 4.99 -13.28 -3.78
CA GLN A 101 5.61 -13.30 -5.10
C GLN A 101 4.96 -14.35 -5.99
N ASN A 102 4.64 -13.98 -7.23
CA ASN A 102 4.03 -14.86 -8.23
C ASN A 102 2.71 -15.54 -7.75
N THR A 103 2.06 -14.95 -6.78
CA THR A 103 0.75 -15.40 -6.29
C THR A 103 -0.25 -14.29 -6.57
N GLY A 104 -1.30 -14.60 -7.28
CA GLY A 104 -2.34 -13.62 -7.60
C GLY A 104 -2.87 -12.94 -6.34
N ALA A 105 -2.80 -11.61 -6.31
CA ALA A 105 -3.32 -10.79 -5.22
C ALA A 105 -4.06 -9.58 -5.78
N ARG A 106 -4.98 -9.02 -5.00
CA ARG A 106 -5.82 -7.90 -5.41
C ARG A 106 -5.73 -6.77 -4.39
N VAL A 107 -5.47 -5.57 -4.88
CA VAL A 107 -5.54 -4.32 -4.12
C VAL A 107 -6.83 -3.62 -4.49
N MET A 108 -7.68 -3.30 -3.53
CA MET A 108 -8.87 -2.46 -3.73
C MET A 108 -8.56 -1.06 -3.20
N LEU A 109 -8.51 -0.09 -4.11
CA LEU A 109 -8.26 1.31 -3.79
C LEU A 109 -9.57 2.10 -3.85
N PHE A 110 -9.97 2.68 -2.73
CA PHE A 110 -11.08 3.62 -2.65
C PHE A 110 -10.51 5.03 -2.50
N CYS A 111 -10.75 5.90 -3.48
CA CYS A 111 -10.20 7.25 -3.43
C CYS A 111 -11.26 8.32 -3.76
N GLY A 112 -11.39 9.31 -2.89
CA GLY A 112 -12.33 10.42 -3.05
C GLY A 112 -11.80 11.59 -3.87
N GLY A 113 -10.78 11.39 -4.72
CA GLY A 113 -10.25 12.43 -5.60
C GLY A 113 -8.80 12.24 -6.01
N ALA A 114 -8.31 13.20 -6.79
CA ALA A 114 -7.00 13.16 -7.41
C ALA A 114 -5.83 13.16 -6.41
N CYS A 115 -4.72 12.50 -6.77
CA CYS A 115 -3.47 12.55 -6.03
C CYS A 115 -2.86 13.96 -6.13
N THR A 116 -2.70 14.62 -4.99
CA THR A 116 -2.22 16.01 -4.91
C THR A 116 -0.77 16.11 -4.44
N GLU A 117 -0.22 15.05 -3.87
CA GLU A 117 1.14 15.03 -3.34
C GLU A 117 1.87 13.71 -3.55
N GLY A 118 3.19 13.78 -3.54
CA GLY A 118 4.06 12.60 -3.58
C GLY A 118 4.17 11.95 -4.96
N PRO A 119 4.57 10.67 -4.99
CA PRO A 119 4.65 9.91 -6.23
C PRO A 119 3.26 9.73 -6.85
N GLY A 120 3.18 9.83 -8.17
CA GLY A 120 1.88 9.74 -8.88
C GLY A 120 1.00 10.99 -8.75
N GLN A 121 1.53 12.11 -8.29
CA GLN A 121 0.84 13.39 -8.25
C GLN A 121 0.33 13.78 -9.65
N VAL A 122 -0.95 14.16 -9.75
CA VAL A 122 -1.60 14.56 -11.01
C VAL A 122 -2.03 16.02 -11.03
N VAL A 123 -2.18 16.65 -9.85
CA VAL A 123 -2.58 18.05 -9.70
C VAL A 123 -1.99 18.60 -8.41
N SER A 124 -1.85 19.93 -8.29
CA SER A 124 -1.46 20.56 -7.02
C SER A 124 -2.63 20.65 -6.03
N THR A 125 -2.31 21.08 -4.81
CA THR A 125 -3.32 21.38 -3.80
C THR A 125 -4.15 22.63 -4.14
N GLU A 126 -3.68 23.50 -5.03
CA GLU A 126 -4.40 24.71 -5.42
C GLU A 126 -5.71 24.42 -6.16
N LEU A 127 -6.85 24.84 -5.62
CA LEU A 127 -8.16 24.58 -6.21
C LEU A 127 -8.34 25.26 -7.57
N ARG A 128 -7.70 26.42 -7.75
CA ARG A 128 -7.70 27.19 -9.01
C ARG A 128 -6.95 26.48 -10.15
N GLU A 129 -5.99 25.61 -9.84
CA GLU A 129 -5.29 24.82 -10.83
C GLU A 129 -6.23 23.68 -11.29
N ARG A 130 -6.60 23.67 -12.58
CA ARG A 130 -7.42 22.60 -13.15
C ARG A 130 -6.66 21.28 -13.13
N ILE A 131 -7.37 20.16 -12.96
CA ILE A 131 -6.75 18.85 -12.96
C ILE A 131 -6.11 18.60 -14.33
N ARG A 132 -6.87 18.72 -15.40
CA ARG A 132 -6.41 18.69 -16.80
C ARG A 132 -7.57 18.87 -17.74
N SER A 133 -7.28 19.24 -19.00
CA SER A 133 -8.19 19.14 -20.13
C SER A 133 -7.51 18.36 -21.25
N HIS A 134 -8.27 17.82 -22.21
CA HIS A 134 -7.68 17.18 -23.40
C HIS A 134 -6.78 18.14 -24.16
N HIS A 135 -7.18 19.38 -24.29
CA HIS A 135 -6.40 20.43 -24.93
C HIS A 135 -5.04 20.65 -24.26
N ASP A 136 -4.99 20.64 -22.93
CA ASP A 136 -3.71 20.79 -22.20
C ASP A 136 -2.80 19.58 -22.40
N ILE A 137 -3.39 18.39 -22.50
CA ILE A 137 -2.64 17.15 -22.77
C ILE A 137 -2.06 17.18 -24.19
N GLU A 138 -2.85 17.54 -25.19
CA GLU A 138 -2.43 17.63 -26.59
C GLU A 138 -1.30 18.66 -26.79
N LYS A 139 -1.38 19.78 -26.07
CA LYS A 139 -0.35 20.83 -26.09
C LYS A 139 0.85 20.57 -25.18
N ASP A 140 0.88 19.42 -24.51
CA ASP A 140 1.93 19.08 -23.54
C ASP A 140 2.07 20.11 -22.40
N ASN A 141 0.96 20.75 -22.04
CA ASN A 141 0.91 21.83 -21.03
C ASN A 141 0.42 21.31 -19.66
N VAL A 142 0.54 20.03 -19.36
CA VAL A 142 0.13 19.43 -18.11
C VAL A 142 1.35 19.11 -17.24
N LYS A 143 1.59 19.94 -16.24
CA LYS A 143 2.78 19.96 -15.37
C LYS A 143 3.17 18.59 -14.79
N TYR A 144 2.20 17.78 -14.37
CA TYR A 144 2.46 16.52 -13.65
C TYR A 144 2.28 15.28 -14.55
N PHE A 145 1.69 15.42 -15.72
CA PHE A 145 1.22 14.30 -16.53
C PHE A 145 2.32 13.26 -16.85
N LYS A 146 3.41 13.70 -17.47
CA LYS A 146 4.52 12.79 -17.86
C LYS A 146 5.11 12.04 -16.66
N ARG A 147 5.22 12.72 -15.53
CA ARG A 147 5.75 12.12 -14.29
C ARG A 147 4.77 11.12 -13.71
N ALA A 148 3.49 11.46 -13.68
CA ALA A 148 2.44 10.58 -13.18
C ALA A 148 2.32 9.32 -14.03
N VAL A 149 2.27 9.46 -15.37
CA VAL A 149 2.22 8.32 -16.31
C VAL A 149 3.39 7.38 -16.06
N ARG A 150 4.63 7.89 -16.05
CA ARG A 150 5.82 7.08 -15.81
C ARG A 150 5.76 6.33 -14.46
N PHE A 151 5.25 7.00 -13.43
CA PHE A 151 5.09 6.38 -12.11
C PHE A 151 4.08 5.22 -12.15
N TYR A 152 2.87 5.45 -12.67
CA TYR A 152 1.82 4.43 -12.72
C TYR A 152 2.14 3.29 -13.69
N GLU A 153 2.80 3.56 -14.81
CA GLU A 153 3.32 2.52 -15.70
C GLU A 153 4.33 1.60 -14.99
N ASN A 154 5.25 2.19 -14.22
CA ASN A 154 6.21 1.41 -13.45
C ASN A 154 5.51 0.55 -12.39
N LEU A 155 4.53 1.13 -11.68
CA LEU A 155 3.73 0.41 -10.69
C LEU A 155 2.94 -0.74 -11.34
N GLY A 156 2.31 -0.48 -12.49
CA GLY A 156 1.57 -1.49 -13.25
C GLY A 156 2.45 -2.64 -13.73
N ARG A 157 3.68 -2.35 -14.21
CA ARG A 157 4.64 -3.42 -14.57
C ARG A 157 5.02 -4.30 -13.39
N ARG A 158 5.22 -3.71 -12.21
CA ARG A 158 5.52 -4.45 -10.97
C ARG A 158 4.34 -5.35 -10.58
N CYS A 159 3.12 -4.85 -10.64
CA CYS A 159 1.93 -5.64 -10.38
C CYS A 159 1.81 -6.81 -11.37
N ALA A 160 1.93 -6.54 -12.67
CA ALA A 160 1.82 -7.55 -13.72
C ALA A 160 2.88 -8.64 -13.58
N HIS A 161 4.12 -8.27 -13.23
CA HIS A 161 5.21 -9.23 -13.02
C HIS A 161 4.90 -10.25 -11.91
N ASN A 162 4.17 -9.83 -10.87
CA ASN A 162 3.81 -10.68 -9.73
C ASN A 162 2.39 -11.25 -9.79
N GLY A 163 1.64 -10.98 -10.87
CA GLY A 163 0.24 -11.41 -11.01
C GLY A 163 -0.73 -10.65 -10.10
N HIS A 164 -0.37 -9.44 -9.66
CA HIS A 164 -1.20 -8.60 -8.81
C HIS A 164 -2.11 -7.70 -9.64
N VAL A 165 -3.30 -7.43 -9.12
CA VAL A 165 -4.32 -6.56 -9.74
C VAL A 165 -4.66 -5.41 -8.80
N ILE A 166 -4.89 -4.22 -9.36
CA ILE A 166 -5.38 -3.05 -8.61
C ILE A 166 -6.75 -2.66 -9.18
N ASP A 167 -7.77 -2.69 -8.35
CA ASP A 167 -9.09 -2.15 -8.65
C ASP A 167 -9.21 -0.76 -8.03
N VAL A 168 -9.63 0.21 -8.82
CA VAL A 168 -9.77 1.60 -8.38
C VAL A 168 -11.25 1.98 -8.37
N PHE A 169 -11.73 2.45 -7.21
CA PHE A 169 -13.06 2.99 -6.98
C PHE A 169 -12.95 4.49 -6.65
N SER A 170 -13.52 5.36 -7.50
CA SER A 170 -13.44 6.83 -7.36
C SER A 170 -14.73 7.53 -7.77
#